data_b4952d38967e00ee0c1adc5515831ccb
#
_entry.id   b4952d38967e00ee0c1adc5515831ccb
#
_cell.length_a   1.000
_cell.length_b   1.000
_cell.length_c   1.000
_cell.angle_alpha   90.00
_cell.angle_beta   90.00
_cell.angle_gamma   90.00
#
_symmetry.space_group_name_H-M   'P 1'
#
loop_
_entity.id
_entity.type
_entity.pdbx_description
1 polymer ?
#
loop_
_entity_poly.entity_id
_entity_poly.type
_entity_poly.pdbx_seq_one_letter_code
_entity_poly.pdbx_strand_id
1 'polypeptide(L)'
;MVDNADGIVLDHSVHRGNPPDAPLLAPAIARIKALFGKAPRAATADRGYGEAKVEEELIALGVKTVVIPRKGKPSQARRSHEHRRGFRRLVKWRTGSEGRIAYLKRRFGFDRTLVDGLAGAQTWCGLGVLAHNTVKIARLIEDGSTGAGGRIDPGVLVSPNSEHWVATTGPPPSQSAAA
;
A
#
# COMPACT_ATOMS: atom_id res chain seq x y z
N MET A 1 -0.21 2.16 -2.77
CA MET A 1 0.99 1.43 -2.31
C MET A 1 0.56 0.17 -1.57
N VAL A 2 1.25 -0.93 -1.75
CA VAL A 2 0.96 -2.22 -1.10
C VAL A 2 2.26 -2.77 -0.53
N ASP A 3 2.24 -3.23 0.72
CA ASP A 3 3.40 -3.79 1.41
C ASP A 3 3.10 -5.17 2.03
N ASN A 4 4.14 -5.93 2.36
CA ASN A 4 4.03 -7.22 3.02
C ASN A 4 4.14 -7.10 4.56
N ALA A 5 4.06 -8.24 5.25
CA ALA A 5 4.16 -8.31 6.71
C ALA A 5 5.48 -7.75 7.26
N ASP A 6 6.56 -7.86 6.50
CA ASP A 6 7.89 -7.36 6.87
C ASP A 6 8.03 -5.85 6.62
N GLY A 7 7.05 -5.21 6.01
CA GLY A 7 7.08 -3.81 5.65
C GLY A 7 7.85 -3.51 4.35
N ILE A 8 8.06 -4.52 3.51
CA ILE A 8 8.62 -4.37 2.16
C ILE A 8 7.48 -3.93 1.24
N VAL A 9 7.68 -2.86 0.51
CA VAL A 9 6.71 -2.37 -0.50
C VAL A 9 6.79 -3.25 -1.73
N LEU A 10 5.68 -3.90 -2.08
CA LEU A 10 5.57 -4.82 -3.21
C LEU A 10 5.00 -4.18 -4.46
N ASP A 11 4.17 -3.15 -4.30
CA ASP A 11 3.56 -2.42 -5.41
C ASP A 11 3.30 -0.96 -5.03
N HIS A 12 3.48 -0.07 -5.98
CA HIS A 12 3.10 1.33 -5.85
C HIS A 12 2.56 1.87 -7.18
N SER A 13 1.69 2.86 -7.07
CA SER A 13 1.18 3.60 -8.22
C SER A 13 0.98 5.06 -7.85
N VAL A 14 1.21 5.94 -8.82
CA VAL A 14 0.96 7.38 -8.70
C VAL A 14 -0.16 7.74 -9.66
N HIS A 15 -1.12 8.50 -9.17
CA HIS A 15 -2.29 8.91 -9.94
C HIS A 15 -2.40 10.43 -9.94
N ARG A 16 -2.98 10.99 -10.99
CA ARG A 16 -3.33 12.41 -11.02
C ARG A 16 -4.61 12.62 -10.21
N GLY A 17 -4.63 13.65 -9.38
CA GLY A 17 -5.79 13.95 -8.52
C GLY A 17 -5.98 12.93 -7.40
N ASN A 18 -7.23 12.77 -6.98
CA ASN A 18 -7.60 11.84 -5.91
C ASN A 18 -8.64 10.82 -6.42
N PRO A 19 -8.22 9.77 -7.15
CA PRO A 19 -9.15 8.74 -7.61
C PRO A 19 -9.75 7.98 -6.42
N PRO A 20 -10.95 7.39 -6.58
CA PRO A 20 -11.52 6.50 -5.58
C PRO A 20 -10.57 5.34 -5.25
N ASP A 21 -10.48 4.97 -4.00
CA ASP A 21 -9.57 3.91 -3.54
C ASP A 21 -9.98 2.51 -4.02
N ALA A 22 -11.27 2.20 -3.94
CA ALA A 22 -11.80 0.86 -4.18
C ALA A 22 -11.32 0.22 -5.50
N PRO A 23 -11.34 0.92 -6.66
CA PRO A 23 -10.88 0.35 -7.94
C PRO A 23 -9.38 0.11 -8.02
N LEU A 24 -8.57 0.64 -7.11
CA LEU A 24 -7.11 0.57 -7.19
C LEU A 24 -6.53 -0.71 -6.60
N LEU A 25 -7.26 -1.40 -5.72
CA LEU A 25 -6.72 -2.52 -4.97
C LEU A 25 -6.59 -3.80 -5.82
N ALA A 26 -7.62 -4.18 -6.54
CA ALA A 26 -7.58 -5.40 -7.36
C ALA A 26 -6.49 -5.36 -8.45
N PRO A 27 -6.29 -4.25 -9.20
CA PRO A 27 -5.16 -4.11 -10.12
C PRO A 27 -3.80 -4.21 -9.44
N ALA A 28 -3.64 -3.66 -8.23
CA ALA A 28 -2.39 -3.78 -7.48
C ALA A 28 -2.10 -5.24 -7.10
N ILE A 29 -3.10 -5.98 -6.61
CA ILE A 29 -2.96 -7.40 -6.30
C ILE A 29 -2.70 -8.24 -7.56
N ALA A 30 -3.29 -7.87 -8.70
CA ALA A 30 -3.01 -8.53 -9.98
C ALA A 30 -1.55 -8.35 -10.40
N ARG A 31 -0.96 -7.16 -10.26
CA ARG A 31 0.47 -6.93 -10.53
C ARG A 31 1.37 -7.75 -9.61
N ILE A 32 1.03 -7.82 -8.33
CA ILE A 32 1.76 -8.64 -7.36
C ILE A 32 1.67 -10.13 -7.72
N LYS A 33 0.46 -10.61 -8.10
CA LYS A 33 0.28 -11.98 -8.57
C LYS A 33 1.13 -12.28 -9.80
N ALA A 34 1.20 -11.35 -10.76
CA ALA A 34 2.04 -11.49 -11.95
C ALA A 34 3.53 -11.55 -11.59
N LEU A 35 3.98 -10.71 -10.66
CA LEU A 35 5.38 -10.64 -10.22
C LEU A 35 5.83 -11.92 -9.49
N PHE A 36 4.99 -12.47 -8.61
CA PHE A 36 5.34 -13.62 -7.76
C PHE A 36 4.77 -14.97 -8.25
N GLY A 37 4.05 -14.99 -9.38
CA GLY A 37 3.40 -16.18 -9.93
C GLY A 37 2.19 -16.68 -9.11
N LYS A 38 1.85 -16.03 -8.01
CA LYS A 38 0.73 -16.40 -7.13
C LYS A 38 0.14 -15.18 -6.43
N ALA A 39 -1.17 -15.23 -6.15
CA ALA A 39 -1.81 -14.23 -5.32
C ALA A 39 -1.35 -14.34 -3.84
N PRO A 40 -1.37 -13.24 -3.09
CA PRO A 40 -1.14 -13.27 -1.66
C PRO A 40 -2.18 -14.13 -0.95
N ARG A 41 -1.76 -14.83 0.10
CA ARG A 41 -2.69 -15.66 0.90
C ARG A 41 -3.75 -14.83 1.60
N ALA A 42 -3.40 -13.65 2.07
CA ALA A 42 -4.30 -12.73 2.75
C ALA A 42 -4.08 -11.30 2.27
N ALA A 43 -5.15 -10.53 2.19
CA ALA A 43 -5.11 -9.10 1.92
C ALA A 43 -5.95 -8.34 2.95
N THR A 44 -5.43 -7.24 3.44
CA THR A 44 -6.16 -6.32 4.30
C THR A 44 -6.01 -4.90 3.80
N ALA A 45 -7.06 -4.12 3.89
CA ALA A 45 -7.08 -2.71 3.50
C ALA A 45 -7.96 -1.92 4.46
N ASP A 46 -7.95 -0.59 4.32
CA ASP A 46 -8.82 0.25 5.11
C ASP A 46 -10.29 0.16 4.66
N ARG A 47 -11.15 0.84 5.42
CA ARG A 47 -12.58 0.85 5.15
C ARG A 47 -12.94 1.51 3.82
N GLY A 48 -12.09 2.38 3.27
CA GLY A 48 -12.29 3.01 1.96
C GLY A 48 -12.43 1.99 0.83
N TYR A 49 -11.74 0.85 0.96
CA TYR A 49 -11.80 -0.28 0.03
C TYR A 49 -12.92 -1.29 0.33
N GLY A 50 -13.75 -1.07 1.37
CA GLY A 50 -14.70 -2.04 1.92
C GLY A 50 -15.98 -2.24 1.09
N GLU A 51 -15.89 -2.28 -0.21
CA GLU A 51 -16.98 -2.59 -1.14
C GLU A 51 -17.05 -4.11 -1.41
N ALA A 52 -18.28 -4.64 -1.62
CA ALA A 52 -18.46 -6.08 -1.91
C ALA A 52 -17.69 -6.51 -3.15
N LYS A 53 -17.76 -5.70 -4.20
CA LYS A 53 -17.10 -5.92 -5.48
C LYS A 53 -15.58 -6.09 -5.32
N VAL A 54 -14.94 -5.25 -4.51
CA VAL A 54 -13.48 -5.35 -4.26
C VAL A 54 -13.13 -6.69 -3.61
N GLU A 55 -13.92 -7.13 -2.62
CA GLU A 55 -13.71 -8.42 -1.96
C GLU A 55 -13.85 -9.58 -2.95
N GLU A 56 -14.88 -9.56 -3.81
CA GLU A 56 -15.12 -10.55 -4.87
C GLU A 56 -13.97 -10.59 -5.89
N GLU A 57 -13.49 -9.44 -6.35
CA GLU A 57 -12.36 -9.32 -7.28
C GLU A 57 -11.07 -9.89 -6.67
N LEU A 58 -10.80 -9.63 -5.39
CA LEU A 58 -9.64 -10.19 -4.71
C LEU A 58 -9.72 -11.72 -4.57
N ILE A 59 -10.90 -12.25 -4.25
CA ILE A 59 -11.14 -13.70 -4.19
C ILE A 59 -10.94 -14.32 -5.58
N ALA A 60 -11.45 -13.71 -6.64
CA ALA A 60 -11.28 -14.17 -8.02
C ALA A 60 -9.80 -14.17 -8.45
N LEU A 61 -8.97 -13.25 -7.94
CA LEU A 61 -7.53 -13.26 -8.14
C LEU A 61 -6.82 -14.40 -7.40
N GLY A 62 -7.48 -15.08 -6.45
CA GLY A 62 -6.95 -16.19 -5.68
C GLY A 62 -6.53 -15.84 -4.25
N VAL A 63 -6.90 -14.66 -3.74
CA VAL A 63 -6.70 -14.29 -2.34
C VAL A 63 -7.62 -15.12 -1.46
N LYS A 64 -7.04 -15.90 -0.52
CA LYS A 64 -7.82 -16.81 0.34
C LYS A 64 -8.52 -16.11 1.51
N THR A 65 -7.93 -15.03 2.01
CA THR A 65 -8.44 -14.30 3.17
C THR A 65 -8.45 -12.81 2.89
N VAL A 66 -9.64 -12.24 2.73
CA VAL A 66 -9.83 -10.81 2.55
C VAL A 66 -10.36 -10.20 3.85
N VAL A 67 -9.63 -9.22 4.40
CA VAL A 67 -9.95 -8.58 5.67
C VAL A 67 -10.03 -7.07 5.46
N ILE A 68 -11.16 -6.64 4.96
CA ILE A 68 -11.46 -5.22 4.70
C ILE A 68 -12.78 -4.90 5.41
N PRO A 69 -12.79 -3.95 6.37
CA PRO A 69 -14.04 -3.55 7.03
C PRO A 69 -15.04 -3.01 6.02
N ARG A 70 -16.29 -3.46 6.09
CA ARG A 70 -17.34 -3.06 5.14
C ARG A 70 -17.64 -1.57 5.21
N LYS A 71 -17.69 -0.91 4.05
CA LYS A 71 -18.13 0.47 3.90
C LYS A 71 -19.65 0.59 4.16
N GLY A 72 -20.08 1.66 4.81
CA GLY A 72 -21.51 1.89 5.13
C GLY A 72 -21.99 1.07 6.33
N LYS A 73 -23.25 0.61 6.27
CA LYS A 73 -23.90 -0.20 7.33
C LYS A 73 -23.82 -1.69 6.96
N PRO A 74 -22.90 -2.45 7.56
CA PRO A 74 -22.84 -3.90 7.30
C PRO A 74 -24.04 -4.63 7.88
N SER A 75 -24.43 -5.75 7.26
CA SER A 75 -25.42 -6.68 7.79
C SER A 75 -24.98 -7.23 9.16
N GLN A 76 -25.91 -7.79 9.92
CA GLN A 76 -25.61 -8.42 11.21
C GLN A 76 -24.59 -9.57 11.06
N ALA A 77 -24.74 -10.40 10.03
CA ALA A 77 -23.81 -11.48 9.73
C ALA A 77 -22.40 -10.95 9.43
N ARG A 78 -22.29 -9.86 8.65
CA ARG A 78 -21.00 -9.22 8.35
C ARG A 78 -20.39 -8.61 9.61
N ARG A 79 -21.16 -7.96 10.46
CA ARG A 79 -20.67 -7.44 11.76
C ARG A 79 -20.11 -8.56 12.62
N SER A 80 -20.85 -9.68 12.76
CA SER A 80 -20.38 -10.85 13.51
C SER A 80 -19.08 -11.41 12.94
N HIS A 81 -18.91 -11.43 11.61
CA HIS A 81 -17.66 -11.83 10.95
C HIS A 81 -16.50 -10.88 11.27
N GLU A 82 -16.74 -9.58 11.20
CA GLU A 82 -15.72 -8.55 11.47
C GLU A 82 -15.30 -8.51 12.96
N HIS A 83 -16.15 -8.97 13.87
CA HIS A 83 -15.84 -9.10 15.30
C HIS A 83 -14.98 -10.32 15.64
N ARG A 84 -14.75 -11.26 14.72
CA ARG A 84 -13.89 -12.45 14.97
C ARG A 84 -12.45 -12.02 15.28
N ARG A 85 -11.79 -12.74 16.20
CA ARG A 85 -10.40 -12.43 16.63
C ARG A 85 -9.42 -12.33 15.44
N GLY A 86 -9.52 -13.25 14.48
CA GLY A 86 -8.65 -13.25 13.29
C GLY A 86 -8.81 -12.00 12.45
N PHE A 87 -10.07 -11.58 12.19
CA PHE A 87 -10.35 -10.36 11.46
C PHE A 87 -9.79 -9.13 12.18
N ARG A 88 -10.11 -8.96 13.46
CA ARG A 88 -9.64 -7.82 14.27
C ARG A 88 -8.12 -7.76 14.39
N ARG A 89 -7.44 -8.92 14.48
CA ARG A 89 -5.98 -8.97 14.52
C ARG A 89 -5.36 -8.40 13.25
N LEU A 90 -5.87 -8.76 12.07
CA LEU A 90 -5.37 -8.25 10.79
C LEU A 90 -5.71 -6.76 10.59
N VAL A 91 -6.90 -6.32 11.01
CA VAL A 91 -7.24 -4.90 11.01
C VAL A 91 -6.28 -4.10 11.91
N LYS A 92 -6.03 -4.59 13.13
CA LYS A 92 -5.08 -3.93 14.06
C LYS A 92 -3.66 -3.91 13.50
N TRP A 93 -3.22 -5.02 12.89
CA TRP A 93 -1.91 -5.07 12.23
C TRP A 93 -1.78 -4.02 11.13
N ARG A 94 -2.83 -3.82 10.32
CA ARG A 94 -2.86 -2.79 9.28
C ARG A 94 -2.63 -1.37 9.83
N THR A 95 -3.18 -1.04 10.99
CA THR A 95 -3.00 0.28 11.61
C THR A 95 -1.51 0.67 11.75
N GLY A 96 -0.62 -0.31 11.92
CA GLY A 96 0.82 -0.09 11.91
C GLY A 96 1.40 0.35 10.56
N SER A 97 0.67 0.18 9.45
CA SER A 97 1.14 0.59 8.12
C SER A 97 1.06 2.10 7.88
N GLU A 98 0.20 2.81 8.60
CA GLU A 98 0.11 4.28 8.52
C GLU A 98 1.44 4.94 8.90
N GLY A 99 2.14 4.39 9.88
CA GLY A 99 3.48 4.82 10.24
C GLY A 99 4.51 4.66 9.13
N ARG A 100 4.36 3.65 8.25
CA ARG A 100 5.27 3.43 7.11
C ARG A 100 5.14 4.51 6.04
N ILE A 101 3.91 4.94 5.75
CA ILE A 101 3.71 6.03 4.78
C ILE A 101 4.29 7.34 5.32
N ALA A 102 4.02 7.66 6.57
CA ALA A 102 4.60 8.82 7.22
C ALA A 102 6.15 8.75 7.22
N TYR A 103 6.73 7.56 7.38
CA TYR A 103 8.15 7.32 7.28
C TYR A 103 8.66 7.56 5.85
N LEU A 104 7.99 7.02 4.82
CA LEU A 104 8.32 7.22 3.40
C LEU A 104 8.25 8.71 3.02
N LYS A 105 7.21 9.42 3.46
CA LYS A 105 7.08 10.86 3.28
C LYS A 105 8.30 11.61 3.84
N ARG A 106 8.63 11.36 5.10
CA ARG A 106 9.71 12.12 5.79
C ARG A 106 11.14 11.76 5.34
N ARG A 107 11.39 10.49 5.01
CA ARG A 107 12.76 9.99 4.75
C ARG A 107 13.07 9.84 3.27
N PHE A 108 12.09 9.66 2.42
CA PHE A 108 12.28 9.36 0.99
C PHE A 108 11.53 10.33 0.07
N GLY A 109 11.14 11.49 0.60
CA GLY A 109 10.61 12.61 -0.20
C GLY A 109 9.26 12.32 -0.85
N PHE A 110 8.40 11.50 -0.22
CA PHE A 110 7.07 11.20 -0.77
C PHE A 110 6.04 12.31 -0.52
N ASP A 111 6.37 13.33 0.21
CA ASP A 111 5.53 14.51 0.44
C ASP A 111 5.59 15.51 -0.72
N ARG A 112 6.71 15.54 -1.47
CA ARG A 112 6.87 16.41 -2.62
C ARG A 112 7.83 15.80 -3.64
N THR A 113 7.39 15.71 -4.91
CA THR A 113 8.31 15.35 -6.00
C THR A 113 9.13 16.57 -6.45
N LEU A 114 10.38 16.34 -6.83
CA LEU A 114 11.26 17.36 -7.44
C LEU A 114 11.33 17.21 -8.97
N VAL A 115 10.43 16.41 -9.54
CA VAL A 115 10.37 16.13 -10.98
C VAL A 115 8.96 16.38 -11.49
N ASP A 116 8.88 16.81 -12.74
CA ASP A 116 7.62 17.18 -13.38
C ASP A 116 6.88 15.98 -14.00
N GLY A 117 5.57 16.13 -14.04
CA GLY A 117 4.69 15.19 -14.72
C GLY A 117 4.47 13.87 -13.98
N LEU A 118 3.48 13.11 -14.45
CA LEU A 118 3.10 11.84 -13.82
C LEU A 118 4.19 10.77 -13.93
N ALA A 119 4.87 10.70 -15.08
CA ALA A 119 5.97 9.75 -15.29
C ALA A 119 7.16 10.06 -14.38
N GLY A 120 7.52 11.35 -14.23
CA GLY A 120 8.54 11.77 -13.28
C GLY A 120 8.16 11.41 -11.84
N ALA A 121 6.93 11.71 -11.42
CA ALA A 121 6.43 11.37 -10.09
C ALA A 121 6.44 9.85 -9.84
N GLN A 122 6.09 9.04 -10.84
CA GLN A 122 6.15 7.57 -10.76
C GLN A 122 7.60 7.09 -10.55
N THR A 123 8.56 7.65 -11.30
CA THR A 123 9.98 7.33 -11.15
C THR A 123 10.50 7.76 -9.78
N TRP A 124 10.17 8.97 -9.34
CA TRP A 124 10.54 9.49 -8.02
C TRP A 124 10.07 8.56 -6.89
N CYS A 125 8.80 8.19 -6.91
CA CYS A 125 8.25 7.26 -5.93
C CYS A 125 8.91 5.88 -6.03
N GLY A 126 9.18 5.40 -7.24
CA GLY A 126 9.88 4.13 -7.47
C GLY A 126 11.27 4.10 -6.84
N LEU A 127 12.06 5.16 -7.00
CA LEU A 127 13.37 5.29 -6.37
C LEU A 127 13.28 5.33 -4.84
N GLY A 128 12.30 6.05 -4.30
CA GLY A 128 12.07 6.09 -2.86
C GLY A 128 11.63 4.72 -2.30
N VAL A 129 10.80 3.98 -3.03
CA VAL A 129 10.44 2.59 -2.68
C VAL A 129 11.66 1.68 -2.72
N LEU A 130 12.50 1.78 -3.74
CA LEU A 130 13.74 1.02 -3.85
C LEU A 130 14.65 1.27 -2.65
N ALA A 131 14.91 2.54 -2.32
CA ALA A 131 15.73 2.92 -1.18
C ALA A 131 15.17 2.41 0.14
N HIS A 132 13.84 2.54 0.36
CA HIS A 132 13.16 1.99 1.53
C HIS A 132 13.33 0.48 1.63
N ASN A 133 13.06 -0.24 0.55
CA ASN A 133 13.14 -1.70 0.53
C ASN A 133 14.58 -2.18 0.80
N THR A 134 15.58 -1.51 0.22
CA THR A 134 17.00 -1.84 0.46
C THR A 134 17.35 -1.72 1.95
N VAL A 135 17.01 -0.58 2.58
CA VAL A 135 17.24 -0.40 4.02
C VAL A 135 16.48 -1.43 4.86
N LYS A 136 15.25 -1.74 4.46
CA LYS A 136 14.42 -2.71 5.18
C LYS A 136 14.96 -4.13 5.09
N ILE A 137 15.38 -4.55 3.89
CA ILE A 137 15.98 -5.86 3.65
C ILE A 137 17.29 -5.99 4.42
N ALA A 138 18.18 -4.97 4.39
CA ALA A 138 19.41 -4.98 5.15
C ALA A 138 19.17 -5.25 6.65
N ARG A 139 18.21 -4.52 7.25
CA ARG A 139 17.84 -4.74 8.66
C ARG A 139 17.29 -6.14 8.93
N LEU A 140 16.46 -6.68 8.04
CA LEU A 140 15.93 -8.03 8.18
C LEU A 140 17.03 -9.08 8.12
N ILE A 141 18.08 -8.86 7.34
CA ILE A 141 19.27 -9.72 7.28
C ILE A 141 20.06 -9.62 8.58
N GLU A 142 20.33 -8.41 9.06
CA GLU A 142 21.04 -8.14 10.32
C GLU A 142 20.33 -8.78 11.53
N ASP A 143 19.00 -8.64 11.60
CA ASP A 143 18.17 -9.19 12.68
C ASP A 143 18.04 -10.73 12.63
N GLY A 144 18.65 -11.40 11.62
CA GLY A 144 18.52 -12.84 11.42
C GLY A 144 17.11 -13.32 11.08
N SER A 145 16.21 -12.40 10.77
CA SER A 145 14.79 -12.68 10.44
C SER A 145 14.63 -13.34 9.06
N THR A 146 15.68 -13.28 8.25
CA THR A 146 15.79 -14.04 7.01
C THR A 146 16.53 -15.35 7.32
N GLY A 147 15.83 -16.32 7.90
CA GLY A 147 16.36 -17.68 8.00
C GLY A 147 16.83 -18.15 6.62
N ALA A 148 17.91 -18.93 6.57
CA ALA A 148 18.46 -19.48 5.35
C ALA A 148 17.35 -20.17 4.52
N GLY A 149 16.87 -19.52 3.48
CA GLY A 149 15.72 -19.94 2.70
C GLY A 149 14.51 -19.01 2.78
N GLY A 150 14.68 -17.76 3.26
CA GLY A 150 13.63 -16.77 3.46
C GLY A 150 12.78 -16.55 2.20
N ARG A 151 11.72 -17.34 2.06
CA ARG A 151 10.60 -17.02 1.21
C ARG A 151 10.02 -15.71 1.74
N ILE A 152 10.12 -14.65 0.96
CA ILE A 152 9.24 -13.48 1.13
C ILE A 152 7.83 -14.05 0.99
N ASP A 153 7.16 -14.30 2.11
CA ASP A 153 5.76 -14.69 2.07
C ASP A 153 4.96 -13.42 1.73
N PRO A 154 4.36 -13.32 0.53
CA PRO A 154 3.49 -12.20 0.17
C PRO A 154 2.20 -12.21 0.99
N GLY A 155 2.24 -12.75 2.19
CA GLY A 155 1.10 -13.23 2.95
C GLY A 155 0.13 -12.19 3.45
N VAL A 156 0.50 -10.94 3.63
CA VAL A 156 -0.45 -9.91 4.07
C VAL A 156 -0.11 -8.60 3.42
N LEU A 157 -1.03 -8.07 2.66
CA LEU A 157 -0.89 -6.81 1.96
C LEU A 157 -1.79 -5.75 2.57
N VAL A 158 -1.25 -4.58 2.74
CA VAL A 158 -1.96 -3.44 3.29
C VAL A 158 -1.90 -2.31 2.32
N SER A 159 -3.05 -1.80 1.95
CA SER A 159 -3.14 -0.54 1.23
C SER A 159 -3.21 0.61 2.22
N PRO A 160 -2.43 1.64 2.04
CA PRO A 160 -2.46 2.80 2.87
C PRO A 160 -3.53 3.79 2.46
N ASN A 161 -3.80 4.65 3.42
CA ASN A 161 -4.63 5.82 3.27
C ASN A 161 -4.16 6.69 2.11
N SER A 162 -5.07 6.99 1.19
CA SER A 162 -4.87 7.94 0.10
C SER A 162 -4.99 9.37 0.61
N GLU A 163 -4.14 9.76 1.57
CA GLU A 163 -3.98 11.18 1.84
C GLU A 163 -3.18 11.79 0.69
N HIS A 164 -3.91 12.42 -0.20
CA HIS A 164 -3.56 13.45 -1.17
C HIS A 164 -2.10 13.49 -1.63
N TRP A 165 -1.78 12.68 -2.61
CA TRP A 165 -0.69 12.97 -3.53
C TRP A 165 -1.21 13.90 -4.62
N VAL A 166 -1.13 15.20 -4.38
CA VAL A 166 -1.28 16.19 -5.44
C VAL A 166 0.11 16.39 -6.03
N ALA A 167 0.33 15.91 -7.24
CA ALA A 167 1.42 16.40 -8.06
C ALA A 167 1.10 17.87 -8.36
N THR A 168 1.61 18.78 -7.54
CA THR A 168 1.51 20.20 -7.82
C THR A 168 2.42 20.53 -8.98
N THR A 169 1.90 20.46 -10.19
CA THR A 169 2.52 21.09 -11.36
C THR A 169 2.19 22.59 -11.31
N GLY A 170 2.82 23.30 -10.39
CA GLY A 170 2.84 24.74 -10.41
C GLY A 170 4.22 25.20 -10.91
N PRO A 171 4.29 26.29 -11.71
CA PRO A 171 5.57 26.87 -12.06
C PRO A 171 6.34 27.24 -10.78
N PRO A 172 7.67 27.14 -10.77
CA PRO A 172 8.46 27.56 -9.63
C PRO A 172 8.16 29.03 -9.33
N PRO A 173 8.14 29.43 -8.05
CA PRO A 173 7.96 30.83 -7.69
C PRO A 173 9.05 31.64 -8.39
N SER A 174 8.64 32.63 -9.18
CA SER A 174 9.53 33.58 -9.82
C SER A 174 10.38 34.22 -8.72
N GLN A 175 11.69 34.05 -8.82
CA GLN A 175 12.64 34.85 -8.02
C GLN A 175 12.43 36.30 -8.43
N SER A 176 11.71 37.03 -7.60
CA SER A 176 11.69 38.50 -7.68
C SER A 176 13.12 38.98 -7.46
N ALA A 177 13.72 39.49 -8.50
CA ALA A 177 15.00 40.21 -8.41
C ALA A 177 14.76 41.40 -7.48
N ALA A 178 15.42 41.36 -6.33
CA ALA A 178 15.60 42.55 -5.51
C ALA A 178 16.69 43.40 -6.17
N ALA A 179 16.25 44.55 -6.65
CA ALA A 179 17.12 45.64 -7.00
C ALA A 179 17.58 46.36 -5.72
#